data_31b15c2a86b6029d6da9d47173a27b20
#
_entry.id   31b15c2a86b6029d6da9d47173a27b20
#
_cell.length_a   1.000
_cell.length_b   1.000
_cell.length_c   1.000
_cell.angle_alpha   90.00
_cell.angle_beta   90.00
_cell.angle_gamma   90.00
#
_symmetry.space_group_name_H-M   'P 1'
#
loop_
_entity.id
_entity.type
_entity.pdbx_description
1 polymer ?
#
loop_
_entity_poly.entity_id
_entity_poly.type
_entity_poly.pdbx_seq_one_letter_code
_entity_poly.pdbx_strand_id
1 'polypeptide(L)'
;LNDEIKNCLRCGKCKPECMTHVPRANLYYSPRDKILATGLMIEAFLYEEQTRRGISLSHFDSMNDIADHCTTCHKCLNPCPVNIDFGDVSIHMRHILTKHGKKKSNLGTKAAITFLNVKNPFAVKALRSVLARGGFKAINMGHFFAKRFGLLGNKKRIPPNTTGHVDNS
;
A
#
# COMPACT_ATOMS: atom_id res chain seq x y z
N LEU A 1 4.31 15.18 12.97
CA LEU A 1 3.94 15.27 11.54
C LEU A 1 4.07 16.70 11.01
N ASN A 2 3.38 17.66 11.63
CA ASN A 2 3.41 19.03 11.12
C ASN A 2 4.83 19.61 11.08
N ASP A 3 5.62 19.43 12.13
CA ASP A 3 7.00 19.95 12.21
C ASP A 3 7.93 19.34 11.16
N GLU A 4 7.67 18.12 10.74
CA GLU A 4 8.44 17.42 9.71
C GLU A 4 8.16 17.94 8.30
N ILE A 5 6.96 18.47 8.03
CA ILE A 5 6.51 18.85 6.68
C ILE A 5 6.34 20.35 6.46
N LYS A 6 6.24 21.17 7.54
CA LYS A 6 5.93 22.62 7.45
C LYS A 6 6.93 23.42 6.60
N ASN A 7 8.19 22.99 6.56
CA ASN A 7 9.25 23.66 5.83
C ASN A 7 9.33 23.28 4.34
N CYS A 8 8.39 22.49 3.83
CA CYS A 8 8.39 22.02 2.46
C CYS A 8 8.24 23.19 1.46
N LEU A 9 9.27 23.39 0.63
CA LEU A 9 9.29 24.43 -0.41
C LEU A 9 8.41 24.10 -1.63
N ARG A 10 7.78 22.93 -1.68
CA ARG A 10 6.97 22.45 -2.80
C ARG A 10 7.70 22.46 -4.15
N CYS A 11 9.04 22.43 -4.15
CA CYS A 11 9.89 22.55 -5.35
C CYS A 11 9.80 21.35 -6.31
N GLY A 12 9.35 20.18 -5.83
CA GLY A 12 9.14 18.98 -6.65
C GLY A 12 10.40 18.18 -6.97
N LYS A 13 11.60 18.53 -6.48
CA LYS A 13 12.84 17.78 -6.74
C LYS A 13 12.79 16.31 -6.30
N CYS A 14 11.94 15.97 -5.34
CA CYS A 14 11.72 14.60 -4.86
C CYS A 14 10.88 13.73 -5.80
N LYS A 15 10.20 14.32 -6.82
CA LYS A 15 9.30 13.57 -7.71
C LYS A 15 10.02 12.50 -8.54
N PRO A 16 11.11 12.80 -9.27
CA PRO A 16 11.79 11.82 -10.12
C PRO A 16 12.40 10.66 -9.33
N GLU A 17 12.77 10.88 -8.07
CA GLU A 17 13.37 9.86 -7.21
C GLU A 17 12.35 8.88 -6.61
N CYS A 18 11.06 9.21 -6.70
CA CYS A 18 10.01 8.41 -6.07
C CYS A 18 9.62 7.20 -6.93
N MET A 19 9.87 6.00 -6.42
CA MET A 19 9.54 4.75 -7.11
C MET A 19 8.05 4.53 -7.32
N THR A 20 7.19 5.17 -6.52
CA THR A 20 5.74 5.07 -6.67
C THR A 20 5.16 6.11 -7.60
N HIS A 21 5.91 7.19 -7.90
CA HIS A 21 5.48 8.26 -8.80
C HIS A 21 5.67 7.92 -10.28
N VAL A 22 6.76 7.24 -10.60
CA VAL A 22 7.04 6.73 -11.95
C VAL A 22 6.29 5.40 -12.10
N PRO A 23 5.29 5.29 -12.84
CA PRO A 23 4.84 5.67 -14.15
C PRO A 23 3.45 6.34 -14.20
N ARG A 24 2.92 6.81 -13.12
CA ARG A 24 1.54 7.35 -13.09
C ARG A 24 1.52 8.74 -12.47
N ALA A 25 1.15 9.75 -13.25
CA ALA A 25 0.92 11.12 -12.79
C ALA A 25 -0.35 11.20 -11.91
N ASN A 26 -0.29 10.67 -10.69
CA ASN A 26 -1.35 10.80 -9.70
C ASN A 26 -0.85 11.61 -8.50
N LEU A 27 -1.71 12.49 -7.98
CA LEU A 27 -1.43 13.34 -6.82
C LEU A 27 -0.91 12.55 -5.61
N TYR A 28 -1.42 11.34 -5.40
CA TYR A 28 -1.03 10.51 -4.25
C TYR A 28 0.31 9.78 -4.40
N TYR A 29 0.98 9.83 -5.55
CA TYR A 29 2.20 9.06 -5.78
C TYR A 29 3.50 9.84 -5.61
N SER A 30 3.49 11.17 -5.71
CA SER A 30 4.72 11.93 -5.52
C SER A 30 4.90 12.35 -4.05
N PRO A 31 6.15 12.38 -3.52
CA PRO A 31 6.39 12.81 -2.14
C PRO A 31 5.92 14.24 -1.89
N ARG A 32 6.13 15.16 -2.84
CA ARG A 32 5.65 16.55 -2.77
C ARG A 32 4.15 16.62 -2.56
N ASP A 33 3.39 15.87 -3.35
CA ASP A 33 1.93 15.94 -3.33
C ASP A 33 1.38 15.22 -2.09
N LYS A 34 2.05 14.17 -1.62
CA LYS A 34 1.75 13.52 -0.33
C LYS A 34 1.97 14.45 0.85
N ILE A 35 3.05 15.24 0.85
CA ILE A 35 3.29 16.26 1.88
C ILE A 35 2.18 17.30 1.87
N LEU A 36 1.77 17.78 0.70
CA LEU A 36 0.66 18.72 0.57
C LEU A 36 -0.65 18.12 1.11
N ALA A 37 -0.98 16.90 0.70
CA ALA A 37 -2.16 16.19 1.17
C ALA A 37 -2.13 15.94 2.69
N THR A 38 -0.96 15.65 3.25
CA THR A 38 -0.78 15.50 4.71
C THR A 38 -1.02 16.83 5.42
N GLY A 39 -0.53 17.94 4.89
CA GLY A 39 -0.79 19.28 5.46
C GLY A 39 -2.28 19.62 5.47
N LEU A 40 -2.96 19.45 4.34
CA LEU A 40 -4.41 19.67 4.24
C LEU A 40 -5.21 18.78 5.20
N MET A 41 -4.77 17.55 5.39
CA MET A 41 -5.42 16.63 6.32
C MET A 41 -5.22 17.08 7.78
N ILE A 42 -4.04 17.56 8.16
CA ILE A 42 -3.80 18.11 9.49
C ILE A 42 -4.70 19.32 9.74
N GLU A 43 -4.82 20.22 8.78
CA GLU A 43 -5.72 21.38 8.86
C GLU A 43 -7.20 20.93 9.03
N ALA A 44 -7.61 19.90 8.30
CA ALA A 44 -8.96 19.36 8.41
C ALA A 44 -9.23 18.77 9.81
N PHE A 45 -8.29 18.02 10.38
CA PHE A 45 -8.40 17.51 11.76
C PHE A 45 -8.51 18.64 12.78
N LEU A 46 -7.67 19.67 12.66
CA LEU A 46 -7.70 20.82 13.56
C LEU A 46 -9.01 21.59 13.46
N TYR A 47 -9.54 21.77 12.25
CA TYR A 47 -10.82 22.41 12.02
C TYR A 47 -11.98 21.63 12.66
N GLU A 48 -12.00 20.32 12.50
CA GLU A 48 -13.04 19.47 13.10
C GLU A 48 -12.98 19.46 14.63
N GLU A 49 -11.76 19.47 15.19
CA GLU A 49 -11.57 19.59 16.64
C GLU A 49 -12.09 20.93 17.17
N GLN A 50 -11.77 22.04 16.51
CA GLN A 50 -12.23 23.36 16.88
C GLN A 50 -13.75 23.52 16.78
N THR A 51 -14.38 22.93 15.78
CA THR A 51 -15.83 23.00 15.57
C THR A 51 -16.62 22.01 16.43
N ARG A 52 -15.98 21.18 17.23
CA ARG A 52 -16.57 20.14 18.09
C ARG A 52 -17.51 19.17 17.35
N ARG A 53 -17.33 19.01 16.04
CA ARG A 53 -18.14 18.09 15.21
C ARG A 53 -17.65 16.63 15.31
N GLY A 54 -16.51 16.41 15.94
CA GLY A 54 -15.83 15.12 15.96
C GLY A 54 -15.05 14.86 14.66
N ILE A 55 -14.07 13.97 14.72
CA ILE A 55 -13.20 13.66 13.59
C ILE A 55 -13.94 12.72 12.62
N SER A 56 -14.06 13.13 11.36
CA SER A 56 -14.68 12.33 10.31
C SER A 56 -13.85 11.07 9.98
N LEU A 57 -14.54 9.95 9.79
CA LEU A 57 -13.89 8.70 9.37
C LEU A 57 -13.21 8.80 8.00
N SER A 58 -13.71 9.69 7.13
CA SER A 58 -13.12 9.91 5.80
C SER A 58 -11.70 10.44 5.86
N HIS A 59 -11.34 11.23 6.87
CA HIS A 59 -9.96 11.72 7.05
C HIS A 59 -8.98 10.60 7.41
N PHE A 60 -9.42 9.63 8.22
CA PHE A 60 -8.60 8.44 8.48
C PHE A 60 -8.41 7.57 7.24
N ASP A 61 -9.41 7.49 6.37
CA ASP A 61 -9.30 6.77 5.09
C ASP A 61 -8.29 7.45 4.17
N SER A 62 -8.35 8.77 4.02
CA SER A 62 -7.37 9.55 3.26
C SER A 62 -5.96 9.40 3.82
N MET A 63 -5.81 9.40 5.15
CA MET A 63 -4.54 9.19 5.84
C MET A 63 -3.96 7.80 5.55
N ASN A 64 -4.81 6.76 5.54
CA ASN A 64 -4.39 5.41 5.15
C ASN A 64 -3.88 5.38 3.71
N ASP A 65 -4.62 5.99 2.77
CA ASP A 65 -4.26 5.98 1.37
C ASP A 65 -2.93 6.72 1.11
N ILE A 66 -2.71 7.88 1.71
CA ILE A 66 -1.45 8.63 1.61
C ILE A 66 -0.29 7.81 2.18
N ALA A 67 -0.46 7.22 3.36
CA ALA A 67 0.57 6.45 4.03
C ALA A 67 0.90 5.14 3.27
N ASP A 68 -0.11 4.43 2.77
CA ASP A 68 0.07 3.13 2.13
C ASP A 68 0.71 3.22 0.74
N HIS A 69 0.60 4.37 0.06
CA HIS A 69 1.28 4.62 -1.20
C HIS A 69 2.78 4.97 -1.05
N CYS A 70 3.34 4.91 0.15
CA CYS A 70 4.77 5.10 0.39
C CYS A 70 5.45 3.75 0.67
N THR A 71 6.53 3.46 -0.06
CA THR A 71 7.36 2.26 0.17
C THR A 71 8.44 2.44 1.23
N THR A 72 8.50 3.60 1.88
CA THR A 72 9.52 3.94 2.90
C THR A 72 10.96 3.71 2.44
N CYS A 73 11.24 4.00 1.18
CA CYS A 73 12.57 3.81 0.57
C CYS A 73 13.56 4.95 0.85
N HIS A 74 13.12 6.05 1.49
CA HIS A 74 13.89 7.24 1.89
C HIS A 74 14.60 7.99 0.74
N LYS A 75 14.42 7.62 -0.53
CA LYS A 75 15.09 8.26 -1.67
C LYS A 75 14.69 9.73 -1.87
N CYS A 76 13.53 10.15 -1.37
CA CYS A 76 13.06 11.53 -1.44
C CYS A 76 13.86 12.50 -0.56
N LEU A 77 14.62 12.01 0.42
CA LEU A 77 15.46 12.81 1.29
C LEU A 77 16.62 13.43 0.52
N ASN A 78 17.32 12.67 -0.33
CA ASN A 78 18.54 13.09 -1.01
C ASN A 78 18.40 14.38 -1.83
N PRO A 79 17.36 14.56 -2.68
CA PRO A 79 17.19 15.76 -3.48
C PRO A 79 16.52 16.91 -2.72
N CYS A 80 16.11 16.68 -1.47
CA CYS A 80 15.36 17.67 -0.70
C CYS A 80 16.25 18.75 -0.11
N PRO A 81 16.11 20.04 -0.48
CA PRO A 81 16.97 21.11 0.04
C PRO A 81 16.72 21.45 1.51
N VAL A 82 15.62 20.95 2.08
CA VAL A 82 15.21 21.17 3.48
C VAL A 82 15.17 19.86 4.28
N ASN A 83 15.79 18.81 3.76
CA ASN A 83 15.96 17.51 4.42
C ASN A 83 14.65 16.87 4.94
N ILE A 84 13.58 16.96 4.15
CA ILE A 84 12.32 16.30 4.49
C ILE A 84 12.32 14.88 3.91
N ASP A 85 12.15 13.90 4.80
CA ASP A 85 11.95 12.50 4.45
C ASP A 85 10.47 12.09 4.58
N PHE A 86 9.81 11.89 3.47
CA PHE A 86 8.42 11.41 3.50
C PHE A 86 8.32 9.95 3.95
N GLY A 87 9.40 9.18 3.93
CA GLY A 87 9.45 7.83 4.49
C GLY A 87 9.12 7.83 5.98
N ASP A 88 9.80 8.69 6.75
CA ASP A 88 9.58 8.84 8.19
C ASP A 88 8.18 9.39 8.49
N VAL A 89 7.73 10.41 7.74
CA VAL A 89 6.36 10.94 7.85
C VAL A 89 5.32 9.82 7.66
N SER A 90 5.52 8.95 6.66
CA SER A 90 4.64 7.82 6.40
C SER A 90 4.63 6.80 7.54
N ILE A 91 5.78 6.52 8.16
CA ILE A 91 5.88 5.63 9.33
C ILE A 91 5.10 6.21 10.50
N HIS A 92 5.25 7.51 10.78
CA HIS A 92 4.52 8.19 11.85
C HIS A 92 3.00 8.17 11.61
N MET A 93 2.55 8.41 10.37
CA MET A 93 1.14 8.29 9.99
C MET A 93 0.60 6.90 10.25
N ARG A 94 1.32 5.86 9.84
CA ARG A 94 0.93 4.46 10.08
C ARG A 94 0.88 4.13 11.57
N HIS A 95 1.80 4.67 12.36
CA HIS A 95 1.80 4.52 13.81
C HIS A 95 0.55 5.14 14.44
N ILE A 96 0.21 6.38 14.08
CA ILE A 96 -1.00 7.07 14.54
C ILE A 96 -2.26 6.26 14.19
N LEU A 97 -2.39 5.81 12.94
CA LEU A 97 -3.51 5.00 12.47
C LEU A 97 -3.64 3.69 13.27
N THR A 98 -2.53 3.03 13.57
CA THR A 98 -2.51 1.79 14.34
C THR A 98 -2.91 2.06 15.80
N LYS A 99 -2.38 3.13 16.41
CA LYS A 99 -2.70 3.52 17.79
C LYS A 99 -4.19 3.82 17.97
N HIS A 100 -4.82 4.44 16.99
CA HIS A 100 -6.26 4.73 17.01
C HIS A 100 -7.13 3.59 16.46
N GLY A 101 -6.56 2.44 16.10
CA GLY A 101 -7.31 1.30 15.56
C GLY A 101 -7.96 1.57 14.20
N LYS A 102 -7.52 2.62 13.48
CA LYS A 102 -8.06 3.04 12.18
C LYS A 102 -7.22 2.58 10.98
N LYS A 103 -6.16 1.79 11.22
CA LYS A 103 -5.35 1.22 10.15
C LYS A 103 -6.16 0.21 9.35
N LYS A 104 -6.30 0.44 8.04
CA LYS A 104 -6.92 -0.53 7.12
C LYS A 104 -6.09 -1.82 7.10
N SER A 105 -6.71 -2.95 7.36
CA SER A 105 -6.06 -4.26 7.29
C SER A 105 -6.90 -5.20 6.44
N ASN A 106 -6.31 -5.75 5.39
CA ASN A 106 -6.93 -6.76 4.56
C ASN A 106 -6.68 -8.16 5.15
N LEU A 107 -7.70 -9.03 5.10
CA LEU A 107 -7.57 -10.41 5.54
C LEU A 107 -6.43 -11.14 4.81
N GLY A 108 -6.24 -10.86 3.53
CA GLY A 108 -5.13 -11.39 2.74
C GLY A 108 -3.75 -10.96 3.26
N THR A 109 -3.58 -9.70 3.68
CA THR A 109 -2.34 -9.21 4.27
C THR A 109 -2.05 -9.90 5.61
N LYS A 110 -3.07 -10.07 6.47
CA LYS A 110 -2.93 -10.82 7.73
C LYS A 110 -2.52 -12.26 7.48
N ALA A 111 -3.17 -12.93 6.54
CA ALA A 111 -2.84 -14.30 6.16
C ALA A 111 -1.41 -14.41 5.60
N ALA A 112 -0.97 -13.47 4.76
CA ALA A 112 0.39 -13.43 4.23
C ALA A 112 1.44 -13.23 5.32
N ILE A 113 1.22 -12.30 6.26
CA ILE A 113 2.12 -12.06 7.39
C ILE A 113 2.18 -13.30 8.29
N THR A 114 1.04 -13.94 8.58
CA THR A 114 1.00 -15.18 9.37
C THR A 114 1.79 -16.29 8.67
N PHE A 115 1.65 -16.41 7.35
CA PHE A 115 2.43 -17.36 6.55
C PHE A 115 3.94 -17.10 6.62
N LEU A 116 4.37 -15.84 6.53
CA LEU A 116 5.78 -15.46 6.60
C LEU A 116 6.38 -15.69 8.00
N ASN A 117 5.55 -15.65 9.05
CA ASN A 117 5.99 -15.88 10.42
C ASN A 117 6.12 -17.38 10.80
N VAL A 118 5.69 -18.28 9.92
CA VAL A 118 5.81 -19.73 10.18
C VAL A 118 7.28 -20.15 10.08
N LYS A 119 7.85 -20.58 11.20
CA LYS A 119 9.26 -21.02 11.30
C LYS A 119 9.48 -22.52 11.04
N ASN A 120 8.42 -23.31 11.09
CA ASN A 120 8.51 -24.76 10.90
C ASN A 120 8.67 -25.11 9.41
N PRO A 121 9.79 -25.76 8.97
CA PRO A 121 10.04 -26.06 7.56
C PRO A 121 9.02 -27.02 6.94
N PHE A 122 8.48 -27.95 7.72
CA PHE A 122 7.43 -28.86 7.24
C PHE A 122 6.12 -28.10 6.98
N ALA A 123 5.72 -27.22 7.88
CA ALA A 123 4.52 -26.38 7.72
C ALA A 123 4.67 -25.44 6.51
N VAL A 124 5.85 -24.88 6.27
CA VAL A 124 6.14 -24.03 5.10
C VAL A 124 5.98 -24.82 3.80
N LYS A 125 6.54 -26.05 3.71
CA LYS A 125 6.41 -26.91 2.54
C LYS A 125 4.95 -27.30 2.27
N ALA A 126 4.23 -27.71 3.31
CA ALA A 126 2.80 -28.07 3.20
C ALA A 126 1.95 -26.88 2.75
N LEU A 127 2.13 -25.72 3.38
CA LEU A 127 1.37 -24.51 3.08
C LEU A 127 1.68 -23.96 1.67
N ARG A 128 2.95 -24.01 1.25
CA ARG A 128 3.35 -23.67 -0.12
C ARG A 128 2.70 -24.60 -1.13
N SER A 129 2.66 -25.92 -0.88
CA SER A 129 2.00 -26.88 -1.76
C SER A 129 0.49 -26.63 -1.86
N VAL A 130 -0.18 -26.36 -0.75
CA VAL A 130 -1.62 -26.02 -0.71
C VAL A 130 -1.91 -24.73 -1.45
N LEU A 131 -1.15 -23.64 -1.19
CA LEU A 131 -1.33 -22.36 -1.85
C LEU A 131 -1.04 -22.44 -3.36
N ALA A 132 0.05 -23.10 -3.76
CA ALA A 132 0.39 -23.22 -5.18
C ALA A 132 -0.65 -24.09 -5.91
N ARG A 133 -0.93 -25.29 -5.45
CA ARG A 133 -1.86 -26.20 -6.12
C ARG A 133 -3.33 -25.78 -5.96
N GLY A 134 -3.72 -25.38 -4.75
CA GLY A 134 -5.09 -24.93 -4.45
C GLY A 134 -5.42 -23.59 -5.08
N GLY A 135 -4.48 -22.62 -5.00
CA GLY A 135 -4.64 -21.30 -5.60
C GLY A 135 -4.81 -21.37 -7.12
N PHE A 136 -3.97 -22.14 -7.81
CA PHE A 136 -4.12 -22.33 -9.26
C PHE A 136 -5.42 -23.03 -9.65
N LYS A 137 -5.84 -24.06 -8.90
CA LYS A 137 -7.14 -24.70 -9.13
C LYS A 137 -8.30 -23.73 -8.90
N ALA A 138 -8.26 -22.92 -7.86
CA ALA A 138 -9.29 -21.93 -7.58
C ALA A 138 -9.36 -20.82 -8.65
N ILE A 139 -8.22 -20.35 -9.15
CA ILE A 139 -8.15 -19.37 -10.24
C ILE A 139 -8.72 -19.97 -11.53
N ASN A 140 -8.33 -21.18 -11.87
CA ASN A 140 -8.83 -21.87 -13.08
C ASN A 140 -10.33 -22.13 -12.99
N MET A 141 -10.82 -22.54 -11.81
CA MET A 141 -12.25 -22.75 -11.58
C MET A 141 -13.04 -21.43 -11.63
N GLY A 142 -12.52 -20.38 -10.98
CA GLY A 142 -13.10 -19.03 -11.06
C GLY A 142 -13.14 -18.48 -12.49
N HIS A 143 -12.09 -18.70 -13.27
CA HIS A 143 -12.07 -18.32 -14.68
C HIS A 143 -13.05 -19.13 -15.53
N PHE A 144 -13.19 -20.43 -15.27
CA PHE A 144 -14.18 -21.27 -15.93
C PHE A 144 -15.61 -20.77 -15.68
N PHE A 145 -15.95 -20.47 -14.41
CA PHE A 145 -17.25 -19.91 -14.05
C PHE A 145 -17.47 -18.52 -14.65
N ALA A 146 -16.49 -17.64 -14.57
CA ALA A 146 -16.59 -16.29 -15.14
C ALA A 146 -16.77 -16.30 -16.67
N LYS A 147 -16.16 -17.25 -17.36
CA LYS A 147 -16.36 -17.48 -18.80
C LYS A 147 -17.76 -18.05 -19.08
N ARG A 148 -18.26 -18.96 -18.24
CA ARG A 148 -19.59 -19.57 -18.39
C ARG A 148 -20.72 -18.54 -18.19
N PHE A 149 -20.50 -17.58 -17.30
CA PHE A 149 -21.46 -16.49 -17.02
C PHE A 149 -21.26 -15.25 -17.90
N GLY A 150 -20.39 -15.30 -18.91
CA GLY A 150 -20.19 -14.18 -19.84
C GLY A 150 -19.55 -12.93 -19.25
N LEU A 151 -19.02 -13.00 -18.02
CA LEU A 151 -18.40 -11.88 -17.31
C LEU A 151 -17.00 -11.51 -17.83
N LEU A 152 -16.36 -12.39 -18.59
CA LEU A 152 -15.04 -12.20 -19.20
C LEU A 152 -15.18 -12.17 -20.72
N GLY A 153 -14.91 -11.00 -21.32
CA GLY A 153 -14.78 -10.89 -22.77
C GLY A 153 -13.62 -11.76 -23.29
N ASN A 154 -13.78 -12.22 -24.52
CA ASN A 154 -12.99 -13.28 -25.19
C ASN A 154 -11.47 -13.01 -25.34
N LYS A 155 -10.91 -11.90 -24.80
CA LYS A 155 -9.52 -11.43 -25.05
C LYS A 155 -8.52 -11.63 -23.93
N LYS A 156 -8.89 -12.11 -22.75
CA LYS A 156 -7.91 -12.35 -21.67
C LYS A 156 -7.57 -13.84 -21.58
N ARG A 157 -6.44 -14.22 -22.20
CA ARG A 157 -5.81 -15.51 -21.93
C ARG A 157 -5.09 -15.44 -20.58
N ILE A 158 -5.37 -16.39 -19.68
CA ILE A 158 -4.52 -16.65 -18.52
C ILE A 158 -3.19 -17.18 -19.08
N PRO A 159 -2.03 -16.67 -18.63
CA PRO A 159 -0.75 -17.25 -19.04
C PRO A 159 -0.75 -18.75 -18.70
N PRO A 160 -0.17 -19.58 -19.58
CA PRO A 160 -0.08 -21.02 -19.33
C PRO A 160 0.68 -21.25 -18.03
N ASN A 161 0.21 -22.22 -17.24
CA ASN A 161 0.84 -22.60 -15.99
C ASN A 161 2.32 -22.93 -16.24
N THR A 162 3.22 -22.07 -15.78
CA THR A 162 4.67 -22.32 -15.79
C THR A 162 5.12 -23.26 -14.66
N THR A 163 4.19 -24.00 -14.05
CA THR A 163 4.50 -24.97 -12.99
C THR A 163 4.99 -26.33 -13.53
N GLY A 164 5.42 -26.39 -14.80
CA GLY A 164 5.90 -27.62 -15.45
C GLY A 164 7.30 -28.09 -15.04
N HIS A 165 8.07 -27.34 -14.26
CA HIS A 165 9.41 -27.80 -13.86
C HIS A 165 9.80 -27.19 -12.50
N VAL A 166 9.40 -27.87 -11.44
CA VAL A 166 10.18 -27.84 -10.20
C VAL A 166 10.64 -29.28 -10.01
N ASP A 167 11.71 -29.62 -10.71
CA ASP A 167 12.45 -30.84 -10.48
C ASP A 167 13.05 -30.81 -9.07
N ASN A 168 12.92 -31.96 -8.42
CA ASN A 168 13.55 -32.29 -7.16
C ASN A 168 15.08 -32.21 -7.29
N SER A 169 15.68 -31.22 -6.67
CA SER A 169 17.08 -31.26 -6.25
C SER A 169 17.22 -30.63 -4.87
#